data_2d0be1a9bc0fa509ee82000d7dcb0264
#
_entry.id   2d0be1a9bc0fa509ee82000d7dcb0264
#
_cell.length_a   1.000
_cell.length_b   1.000
_cell.length_c   1.000
_cell.angle_alpha   90.00
_cell.angle_beta   90.00
_cell.angle_gamma   90.00
#
_symmetry.space_group_name_H-M   'P 1'
#
loop_
_entity.id
_entity.type
_entity.pdbx_description
1 polymer ?
#
loop_
_entity_poly.entity_id
_entity_poly.type
_entity_poly.pdbx_seq_one_letter_code
_entity_poly.pdbx_strand_id
1 'polypeptide(L)'
;MTETIHIAEIPIALTRKDVKHVHLSVHPPRGRVTLVAPKGTRVEVARDYAVSKLGWIRDQQAKLREQARETPRQFVERESHYLWGRRYLLTVREEEAKPSVRFSHRRITLTVRPGSSRAKREAVMHEWHKSLLHDAVPELIRRWEPKLGVDSLLAIRDQVQV
;
A
#
# COMPACT_ATOMS: atom_id res chain seq x y z
N MET A 1 -2.47 -20.13 8.36
CA MET A 1 -1.89 -19.73 9.66
C MET A 1 -0.58 -19.00 9.42
N THR A 2 -0.37 -17.89 10.09
CA THR A 2 0.89 -17.13 10.05
C THR A 2 1.62 -17.36 11.38
N GLU A 3 2.88 -17.71 11.30
CA GLU A 3 3.77 -17.98 12.43
C GLU A 3 4.92 -16.95 12.40
N THR A 4 5.39 -16.47 13.54
CA THR A 4 6.55 -15.58 13.59
C THR A 4 7.79 -16.37 13.94
N ILE A 5 8.79 -16.34 13.06
CA ILE A 5 10.13 -16.87 13.32
C ILE A 5 11.11 -15.72 13.53
N HIS A 6 12.12 -15.92 14.36
CA HIS A 6 13.16 -14.91 14.62
C HIS A 6 14.48 -15.38 14.02
N ILE A 7 15.08 -14.52 13.21
CA ILE A 7 16.44 -14.72 12.66
C ILE A 7 17.30 -13.57 13.17
N ALA A 8 18.21 -13.87 14.07
CA ALA A 8 18.88 -12.87 14.89
C ALA A 8 17.84 -11.95 15.56
N GLU A 9 17.88 -10.65 15.34
CA GLU A 9 16.96 -9.66 15.90
C GLU A 9 15.73 -9.37 15.03
N ILE A 10 15.60 -10.05 13.85
CA ILE A 10 14.59 -9.73 12.85
C ILE A 10 13.41 -10.70 12.99
N PRO A 11 12.21 -10.20 13.36
CA PRO A 11 11.00 -11.01 13.31
C PRO A 11 10.54 -11.15 11.84
N ILE A 12 10.28 -12.39 11.42
CA ILE A 12 9.82 -12.73 10.09
C ILE A 12 8.45 -13.44 10.22
N ALA A 13 7.43 -12.88 9.58
CA ALA A 13 6.12 -13.49 9.52
C ALA A 13 6.12 -14.59 8.43
N LEU A 14 6.18 -15.85 8.87
CA LEU A 14 6.10 -17.02 8.00
C LEU A 14 4.65 -17.39 7.74
N THR A 15 4.26 -17.46 6.48
CA THR A 15 2.93 -17.92 6.05
C THR A 15 3.10 -19.07 5.05
N ARG A 16 2.40 -20.18 5.29
CA ARG A 16 2.36 -21.31 4.35
C ARG A 16 1.14 -21.18 3.45
N LYS A 17 1.37 -21.18 2.14
CA LYS A 17 0.33 -21.09 1.12
C LYS A 17 0.53 -22.13 0.03
N ASP A 18 -0.47 -22.25 -0.84
CA ASP A 18 -0.36 -23.06 -2.04
C ASP A 18 0.42 -22.30 -3.11
N VAL A 19 1.74 -22.31 -2.99
CA VAL A 19 2.71 -21.66 -3.88
C VAL A 19 3.82 -22.65 -4.22
N LYS A 20 4.43 -22.49 -5.39
CA LYS A 20 5.54 -23.37 -5.86
C LYS A 20 6.89 -22.96 -5.26
N HIS A 21 7.08 -21.69 -4.98
CA HIS A 21 8.36 -21.13 -4.56
C HIS A 21 8.23 -20.34 -3.26
N VAL A 22 9.37 -20.23 -2.55
CA VAL A 22 9.47 -19.36 -1.38
C VAL A 22 9.60 -17.92 -1.81
N HIS A 23 8.81 -17.04 -1.24
CA HIS A 23 8.83 -15.59 -1.48
C HIS A 23 9.19 -14.84 -0.20
N LEU A 24 10.30 -14.13 -0.23
CA LEU A 24 10.77 -13.27 0.86
C LEU A 24 10.53 -11.81 0.46
N SER A 25 9.90 -11.04 1.33
CA SER A 25 9.59 -9.63 1.08
C SER A 25 9.91 -8.77 2.27
N VAL A 26 10.44 -7.56 2.01
CA VAL A 26 10.67 -6.52 3.01
C VAL A 26 9.75 -5.34 2.68
N HIS A 27 8.86 -5.01 3.61
CA HIS A 27 7.77 -4.07 3.37
C HIS A 27 8.05 -2.69 3.97
N PRO A 28 7.82 -1.60 3.21
CA PRO A 28 7.80 -0.27 3.77
C PRO A 28 6.63 -0.12 4.78
N PRO A 29 6.64 0.90 5.67
CA PRO A 29 7.72 1.87 5.86
C PRO A 29 8.81 1.39 6.83
N ARG A 30 8.53 0.37 7.64
CA ARG A 30 9.38 -0.05 8.77
C ARG A 30 10.31 -1.22 8.46
N GLY A 31 10.30 -1.74 7.23
CA GLY A 31 11.11 -2.89 6.87
C GLY A 31 10.60 -4.21 7.45
N ARG A 32 9.26 -4.36 7.65
CA ARG A 32 8.66 -5.62 8.10
C ARG A 32 8.97 -6.73 7.11
N VAL A 33 9.43 -7.87 7.61
CA VAL A 33 9.81 -9.02 6.78
C VAL A 33 8.70 -10.07 6.79
N THR A 34 8.34 -10.55 5.60
CA THR A 34 7.40 -11.67 5.43
C THR A 34 8.05 -12.76 4.58
N LEU A 35 7.78 -14.00 4.91
CA LEU A 35 8.22 -15.19 4.19
C LEU A 35 6.99 -16.02 3.85
N VAL A 36 6.70 -16.19 2.57
CA VAL A 36 5.65 -17.07 2.08
C VAL A 36 6.32 -18.33 1.55
N ALA A 37 5.92 -19.50 2.05
CA ALA A 37 6.49 -20.78 1.67
C ALA A 37 5.38 -21.78 1.26
N PRO A 38 5.71 -22.82 0.47
CA PRO A 38 4.81 -23.92 0.16
C PRO A 38 4.25 -24.59 1.43
N LYS A 39 3.03 -25.13 1.37
CA LYS A 39 2.33 -25.74 2.52
C LYS A 39 3.14 -26.81 3.26
N GLY A 40 3.95 -27.61 2.55
CA GLY A 40 4.78 -28.66 3.12
C GLY A 40 6.13 -28.22 3.67
N THR A 41 6.45 -26.93 3.65
CA THR A 41 7.76 -26.44 4.11
C THR A 41 7.86 -26.50 5.64
N ARG A 42 8.88 -27.21 6.14
CA ARG A 42 9.20 -27.25 7.57
C ARG A 42 9.80 -25.91 8.01
N VAL A 43 9.59 -25.57 9.29
CA VAL A 43 10.07 -24.29 9.86
C VAL A 43 11.58 -24.13 9.75
N GLU A 44 12.32 -25.24 9.95
CA GLU A 44 13.79 -25.27 9.88
C GLU A 44 14.28 -24.87 8.48
N VAL A 45 13.65 -25.42 7.43
CA VAL A 45 13.99 -25.10 6.03
C VAL A 45 13.69 -23.64 5.71
N ALA A 46 12.55 -23.13 6.20
CA ALA A 46 12.21 -21.72 6.04
C ALA A 46 13.18 -20.81 6.79
N ARG A 47 13.64 -21.23 7.97
CA ARG A 47 14.66 -20.54 8.77
C ARG A 47 16.00 -20.50 8.05
N ASP A 48 16.50 -21.63 7.55
CA ASP A 48 17.79 -21.71 6.82
C ASP A 48 17.76 -20.82 5.57
N TYR A 49 16.65 -20.84 4.84
CA TYR A 49 16.46 -19.93 3.71
C TYR A 49 16.52 -18.45 4.14
N ALA A 50 15.85 -18.08 5.22
CA ALA A 50 15.87 -16.70 5.72
C ALA A 50 17.28 -16.29 6.21
N VAL A 51 18.02 -17.21 6.85
CA VAL A 51 19.42 -16.99 7.24
C VAL A 51 20.28 -16.73 6.01
N SER A 52 20.15 -17.53 4.96
CA SER A 52 20.90 -17.32 3.71
C SER A 52 20.64 -15.97 3.04
N LYS A 53 19.50 -15.34 3.36
CA LYS A 53 19.08 -14.02 2.83
C LYS A 53 19.24 -12.87 3.83
N LEU A 54 19.85 -13.10 4.97
CA LEU A 54 19.97 -12.11 6.05
C LEU A 54 20.66 -10.81 5.61
N GLY A 55 21.74 -10.92 4.82
CA GLY A 55 22.42 -9.77 4.24
C GLY A 55 21.49 -8.94 3.38
N TRP A 56 20.80 -9.58 2.44
CA TRP A 56 19.82 -8.91 1.58
C TRP A 56 18.70 -8.25 2.38
N ILE A 57 18.16 -8.89 3.42
CA ILE A 57 17.13 -8.30 4.30
C ILE A 57 17.66 -7.01 4.93
N ARG A 58 18.86 -7.03 5.49
CA ARG A 58 19.47 -5.86 6.12
C ARG A 58 19.70 -4.73 5.13
N ASP A 59 20.16 -5.02 3.93
CA ASP A 59 20.36 -4.03 2.86
C ASP A 59 19.02 -3.39 2.45
N GLN A 60 17.97 -4.18 2.28
CA GLN A 60 16.64 -3.64 1.98
C GLN A 60 16.10 -2.77 3.12
N GLN A 61 16.29 -3.20 4.35
CA GLN A 61 15.90 -2.40 5.53
C GLN A 61 16.71 -1.10 5.64
N ALA A 62 18.00 -1.12 5.31
CA ALA A 62 18.85 0.07 5.28
C ALA A 62 18.35 1.05 4.19
N LYS A 63 18.15 0.57 2.96
CA LYS A 63 17.58 1.39 1.87
C LYS A 63 16.25 2.02 2.26
N LEU A 64 15.35 1.28 2.92
CA LEU A 64 14.08 1.83 3.40
C LEU A 64 14.27 2.88 4.51
N ARG A 65 15.32 2.79 5.33
CA ARG A 65 15.65 3.81 6.34
C ARG A 65 16.24 5.08 5.72
N GLU A 66 17.04 4.92 4.68
CA GLU A 66 17.70 6.03 3.97
C GLU A 66 16.77 6.80 3.04
N GLN A 67 15.69 6.16 2.59
CA GLN A 67 14.71 6.84 1.77
C GLN A 67 14.16 8.07 2.50
N ALA A 68 14.29 9.25 1.89
CA ALA A 68 13.67 10.47 2.38
C ALA A 68 12.15 10.23 2.47
N ARG A 69 11.65 10.15 3.69
CA ARG A 69 10.22 9.94 3.93
C ARG A 69 9.53 11.29 3.98
N GLU A 70 8.45 11.42 3.23
CA GLU A 70 7.53 12.51 3.50
C GLU A 70 7.09 12.45 4.97
N THR A 71 7.05 13.60 5.63
CA THR A 71 6.47 13.70 6.97
C THR A 71 5.07 13.08 6.96
N PRO A 72 4.73 12.21 7.92
CA PRO A 72 3.40 11.60 7.98
C PRO A 72 2.32 12.66 7.93
N ARG A 73 1.41 12.54 6.98
CA ARG A 73 0.32 13.51 6.78
C ARG A 73 -0.57 13.55 8.02
N GLN A 74 -0.93 14.75 8.41
CA GLN A 74 -1.80 14.99 9.56
C GLN A 74 -3.26 15.20 9.16
N PHE A 75 -3.52 15.43 7.87
CA PHE A 75 -4.83 15.74 7.30
C PHE A 75 -5.47 16.96 7.96
N VAL A 76 -4.67 18.01 8.09
CA VAL A 76 -5.05 19.29 8.69
C VAL A 76 -5.23 20.37 7.64
N GLU A 77 -5.83 21.48 8.05
CA GLU A 77 -6.06 22.65 7.20
C GLU A 77 -4.76 23.14 6.54
N ARG A 78 -4.82 23.47 5.26
CA ARG A 78 -3.73 23.97 4.42
C ARG A 78 -2.55 23.01 4.21
N GLU A 79 -2.69 21.72 4.59
CA GLU A 79 -1.68 20.71 4.27
C GLU A 79 -1.61 20.47 2.77
N SER A 80 -0.40 20.30 2.25
CA SER A 80 -0.18 20.05 0.82
C SER A 80 -0.42 18.58 0.46
N HIS A 81 -1.29 18.34 -0.50
CA HIS A 81 -1.53 17.01 -1.08
C HIS A 81 -1.25 17.01 -2.57
N TYR A 82 -0.83 15.88 -3.11
CA TYR A 82 -0.60 15.73 -4.53
C TYR A 82 -1.63 14.79 -5.14
N LEU A 83 -2.22 15.21 -6.26
CA LEU A 83 -3.14 14.40 -7.05
C LEU A 83 -2.71 14.51 -8.53
N TRP A 84 -2.44 13.38 -9.15
CA TRP A 84 -1.96 13.30 -10.53
C TRP A 84 -0.77 14.24 -10.84
N GLY A 85 0.20 14.29 -9.90
CA GLY A 85 1.39 15.14 -10.01
C GLY A 85 1.16 16.65 -9.75
N ARG A 86 -0.08 17.07 -9.46
CA ARG A 86 -0.41 18.48 -9.16
C ARG A 86 -0.61 18.67 -7.66
N ARG A 87 -0.10 19.80 -7.16
CA ARG A 87 -0.24 20.20 -5.76
C ARG A 87 -1.61 20.82 -5.49
N TYR A 88 -2.23 20.39 -4.41
CA TYR A 88 -3.49 20.90 -3.86
C TYR A 88 -3.31 21.24 -2.39
N LEU A 89 -4.04 22.23 -1.88
CA LEU A 89 -4.14 22.51 -0.46
C LEU A 89 -5.39 21.84 0.11
N LEU A 90 -5.24 21.17 1.23
CA LEU A 90 -6.35 20.54 1.94
C LEU A 90 -7.15 21.63 2.68
N THR A 91 -8.46 21.57 2.59
CA THR A 91 -9.42 22.28 3.46
C THR A 91 -10.23 21.24 4.19
N VAL A 92 -10.24 21.32 5.50
CA VAL A 92 -11.02 20.41 6.36
C VAL A 92 -12.28 21.12 6.80
N ARG A 93 -13.44 20.52 6.50
CA ARG A 93 -14.76 20.99 6.96
C ARG A 93 -15.33 19.97 7.94
N GLU A 94 -15.75 20.45 9.08
CA GLU A 94 -16.43 19.63 10.07
C GLU A 94 -17.93 19.91 9.99
N GLU A 95 -18.69 18.92 9.53
CA GLU A 95 -20.12 19.00 9.31
C GLU A 95 -20.78 17.69 9.77
N GLU A 96 -22.01 17.76 10.30
CA GLU A 96 -22.83 16.59 10.65
C GLU A 96 -23.40 15.92 9.37
N ALA A 97 -22.50 15.53 8.47
CA ALA A 97 -22.83 14.93 7.18
C ALA A 97 -22.01 13.67 6.93
N LYS A 98 -22.37 12.91 5.90
CA LYS A 98 -21.58 11.78 5.44
C LYS A 98 -20.19 12.28 5.01
N PRO A 99 -19.10 11.68 5.51
CA PRO A 99 -17.75 12.02 5.10
C PRO A 99 -17.57 11.96 3.59
N SER A 100 -16.95 12.98 3.02
CA SER A 100 -16.74 13.07 1.58
C SER A 100 -15.49 13.88 1.26
N VAL A 101 -14.94 13.65 0.05
CA VAL A 101 -13.84 14.44 -0.48
C VAL A 101 -14.22 14.96 -1.84
N ARG A 102 -13.94 16.24 -2.07
CA ARG A 102 -14.10 16.89 -3.38
C ARG A 102 -12.84 17.67 -3.71
N PHE A 103 -12.51 17.80 -4.97
CA PHE A 103 -11.43 18.67 -5.40
C PHE A 103 -11.89 19.62 -6.50
N SER A 104 -11.38 20.81 -6.46
CA SER A 104 -11.64 21.84 -7.46
C SER A 104 -10.46 22.81 -7.51
N HIS A 105 -10.06 23.22 -8.70
CA HIS A 105 -8.93 24.11 -8.94
C HIS A 105 -7.64 23.58 -8.26
N ARG A 106 -7.21 24.20 -7.16
CA ARG A 106 -6.01 23.84 -6.39
C ARG A 106 -6.32 23.46 -4.95
N ARG A 107 -7.55 23.03 -4.67
CA ARG A 107 -8.03 22.72 -3.33
C ARG A 107 -8.67 21.35 -3.30
N ILE A 108 -8.36 20.57 -2.26
CA ILE A 108 -9.09 19.37 -1.86
C ILE A 108 -9.89 19.72 -0.62
N THR A 109 -11.20 19.53 -0.66
CA THR A 109 -12.09 19.75 0.49
C THR A 109 -12.46 18.39 1.08
N LEU A 110 -12.00 18.13 2.30
CA LEU A 110 -12.35 16.96 3.09
C LEU A 110 -13.44 17.33 4.08
N THR A 111 -14.64 16.80 3.89
CA THR A 111 -15.75 16.94 4.83
C THR A 111 -15.78 15.72 5.75
N VAL A 112 -15.77 15.94 7.06
CA VAL A 112 -15.80 14.92 8.09
C VAL A 112 -16.71 15.36 9.24
N ARG A 113 -17.13 14.42 10.08
CA ARG A 113 -17.87 14.76 11.30
C ARG A 113 -16.98 15.50 12.30
N PRO A 114 -17.57 16.42 13.11
CA PRO A 114 -16.84 17.12 14.15
C PRO A 114 -16.06 16.16 15.06
N GLY A 115 -14.84 16.56 15.44
CA GLY A 115 -13.97 15.74 16.29
C GLY A 115 -13.41 14.48 15.63
N SER A 116 -13.45 14.37 14.30
CA SER A 116 -12.88 13.22 13.58
C SER A 116 -11.37 13.12 13.80
N SER A 117 -10.90 11.96 14.26
CA SER A 117 -9.48 11.68 14.48
C SER A 117 -8.70 11.70 13.15
N ARG A 118 -7.36 11.88 13.27
CA ARG A 118 -6.45 11.76 12.11
C ARG A 118 -6.69 10.46 11.34
N ALA A 119 -6.80 9.32 12.02
CA ALA A 119 -7.01 8.02 11.39
C ALA A 119 -8.33 7.96 10.57
N LYS A 120 -9.40 8.58 11.07
CA LYS A 120 -10.67 8.69 10.32
C LYS A 120 -10.53 9.56 9.08
N ARG A 121 -9.84 10.71 9.19
CA ARG A 121 -9.55 11.59 8.05
C ARG A 121 -8.71 10.88 6.98
N GLU A 122 -7.67 10.16 7.42
CA GLU A 122 -6.82 9.32 6.57
C GLU A 122 -7.64 8.25 5.82
N ALA A 123 -8.52 7.53 6.51
CA ALA A 123 -9.35 6.51 5.90
C ALA A 123 -10.28 7.09 4.81
N VAL A 124 -10.90 8.23 5.08
CA VAL A 124 -11.77 8.91 4.09
C VAL A 124 -10.97 9.35 2.86
N MET A 125 -9.79 9.92 3.05
CA MET A 125 -8.89 10.30 1.96
C MET A 125 -8.41 9.09 1.17
N HIS A 126 -8.09 7.98 1.85
CA HIS A 126 -7.65 6.73 1.21
C HIS A 126 -8.75 6.15 0.31
N GLU A 127 -9.98 6.02 0.81
CA GLU A 127 -11.10 5.51 0.02
C GLU A 127 -11.41 6.42 -1.18
N TRP A 128 -11.30 7.73 -1.01
CA TRP A 128 -11.45 8.65 -2.12
C TRP A 128 -10.36 8.46 -3.19
N HIS A 129 -9.07 8.31 -2.80
CA HIS A 129 -8.01 8.03 -3.76
C HIS A 129 -8.24 6.70 -4.49
N LYS A 130 -8.72 5.67 -3.79
CA LYS A 130 -9.09 4.39 -4.41
C LYS A 130 -10.19 4.57 -5.47
N SER A 131 -11.23 5.35 -5.16
CA SER A 131 -12.29 5.60 -6.14
C SER A 131 -11.78 6.32 -7.37
N LEU A 132 -10.94 7.34 -7.21
CA LEU A 132 -10.34 8.05 -8.35
C LEU A 132 -9.46 7.12 -9.21
N LEU A 133 -8.69 6.25 -8.57
CA LEU A 133 -7.87 5.27 -9.28
C LEU A 133 -8.74 4.26 -10.02
N HIS A 134 -9.78 3.76 -9.36
CA HIS A 134 -10.75 2.83 -9.96
C HIS A 134 -11.41 3.41 -11.21
N ASP A 135 -11.75 4.70 -11.19
CA ASP A 135 -12.36 5.38 -12.33
C ASP A 135 -11.34 5.64 -13.47
N ALA A 136 -10.08 5.90 -13.13
CA ALA A 136 -9.02 6.19 -14.11
C ALA A 136 -8.45 4.93 -14.79
N VAL A 137 -8.38 3.80 -14.09
CA VAL A 137 -7.73 2.57 -14.58
C VAL A 137 -8.32 2.05 -15.88
N PRO A 138 -9.65 1.95 -16.09
CA PRO A 138 -10.22 1.47 -17.34
C PRO A 138 -9.82 2.30 -18.57
N GLU A 139 -9.74 3.61 -18.40
CA GLU A 139 -9.30 4.54 -19.44
C GLU A 139 -7.82 4.34 -19.81
N LEU A 140 -6.98 4.21 -18.76
CA LEU A 140 -5.56 3.93 -18.93
C LEU A 140 -5.33 2.59 -19.62
N ILE A 141 -6.05 1.55 -19.24
CA ILE A 141 -5.97 0.23 -19.87
C ILE A 141 -6.31 0.34 -21.35
N ARG A 142 -7.48 0.88 -21.71
CA ARG A 142 -7.90 1.07 -23.11
C ARG A 142 -6.88 1.85 -23.94
N ARG A 143 -6.19 2.81 -23.33
CA ARG A 143 -5.16 3.62 -24.00
C ARG A 143 -3.87 2.85 -24.24
N TRP A 144 -3.49 1.93 -23.36
CA TRP A 144 -2.18 1.28 -23.39
C TRP A 144 -2.20 -0.12 -23.98
N GLU A 145 -3.32 -0.86 -23.91
CA GLU A 145 -3.47 -2.19 -24.53
C GLU A 145 -3.01 -2.23 -26.00
N PRO A 146 -3.47 -1.33 -26.88
CA PRO A 146 -3.04 -1.37 -28.28
C PRO A 146 -1.55 -1.10 -28.48
N LYS A 147 -0.94 -0.32 -27.57
CA LYS A 147 0.49 0.05 -27.65
C LYS A 147 1.40 -1.07 -27.15
N LEU A 148 0.89 -1.91 -26.26
CA LEU A 148 1.65 -3.00 -25.66
C LEU A 148 1.39 -4.34 -26.36
N GLY A 149 0.47 -4.39 -27.32
CA GLY A 149 0.10 -5.63 -28.02
C GLY A 149 -0.50 -6.69 -27.09
N VAL A 150 -1.17 -6.25 -26.01
CA VAL A 150 -1.78 -7.15 -25.02
C VAL A 150 -3.28 -7.12 -25.21
N ASP A 151 -3.90 -8.31 -25.42
CA ASP A 151 -5.34 -8.43 -25.52
C ASP A 151 -6.00 -8.41 -24.15
N SER A 152 -6.90 -7.44 -23.99
CA SER A 152 -7.91 -7.33 -22.90
C SER A 152 -7.47 -7.64 -21.46
N LEU A 153 -6.66 -6.74 -20.88
CA LEU A 153 -6.42 -6.71 -19.43
C LEU A 153 -7.70 -6.42 -18.61
N LEU A 154 -8.76 -5.92 -19.25
CA LEU A 154 -10.06 -5.67 -18.61
C LEU A 154 -10.77 -6.97 -18.20
N ALA A 155 -10.54 -8.07 -18.89
CA ALA A 155 -11.11 -9.37 -18.56
C ALA A 155 -10.52 -9.97 -17.25
N ILE A 156 -9.34 -9.55 -16.85
CA ILE A 156 -8.70 -10.00 -15.61
C ILE A 156 -9.34 -9.33 -14.37
N ARG A 157 -9.98 -8.19 -14.56
CA ARG A 157 -10.61 -7.42 -13.48
C ARG A 157 -11.75 -8.16 -12.80
N ASP A 158 -12.51 -8.96 -13.54
CA ASP A 158 -13.67 -9.70 -13.01
C ASP A 158 -13.24 -10.94 -12.21
N GLN A 159 -11.97 -11.34 -12.29
CA GLN A 159 -11.42 -12.49 -11.56
C GLN A 159 -10.71 -12.12 -10.25
N VAL A 160 -10.54 -10.84 -9.95
CA VAL A 160 -9.82 -10.34 -8.74
C VAL A 160 -10.78 -9.81 -7.68
N GLN A 161 -12.08 -9.93 -7.88
CA GLN A 161 -13.08 -9.69 -6.82
C GLN A 161 -13.35 -11.00 -6.05
N VAL A 162 -12.42 -11.37 -5.19
CA VAL A 162 -12.68 -12.28 -4.04
C VAL A 162 -11.98 -11.72 -2.81
#